data_c8532c41511c9f05ec66604b8e050fb6
#
_entry.id   c8532c41511c9f05ec66604b8e050fb6
#
_cell.length_a   1.000
_cell.length_b   1.000
_cell.length_c   1.000
_cell.angle_alpha   90.00
_cell.angle_beta   90.00
_cell.angle_gamma   90.00
#
_symmetry.space_group_name_H-M   'P 1'
#
loop_
_entity.id
_entity.type
_entity.pdbx_description
1 polymer ?
#
loop_
_entity_poly.entity_id
_entity_poly.type
_entity_poly.pdbx_seq_one_letter_code
_entity_poly.pdbx_strand_id
1 'polypeptide(L)'
;MKILHIEAGRYLYGGAQQVVWLTRGLALRGVQNVLVCPNGSEIAGAAADTVRVRMVTMKGDLDLRLVSRLTKIIREEKPDLIHIHSRRGADVFGGIAASWAGVPCVLSRRVDNREPRWSVPLKYRLYDKVIVISEAIGHVLRSCGVPAEKVIPVRSAVDAAFYDCPADKGWFQAEFKLPSDEVTLGVIGQLIPRKGHRYLLDVLPD
;
A
#
# COMPACT_ATOMS: atom_id res chain seq x y z
N MET A 1 0.41 9.56 20.04
CA MET A 1 0.61 8.24 19.44
C MET A 1 1.62 8.37 18.31
N LYS A 2 2.56 7.43 18.22
CA LYS A 2 3.56 7.35 17.13
C LYS A 2 3.37 6.05 16.36
N ILE A 3 3.25 6.13 15.04
CA ILE A 3 3.12 4.97 14.15
C ILE A 3 4.35 4.86 13.27
N LEU A 4 4.91 3.66 13.16
CA LEU A 4 5.98 3.33 12.25
C LEU A 4 5.39 2.55 11.06
N HIS A 5 5.44 3.16 9.87
CA HIS A 5 4.97 2.59 8.63
C HIS A 5 6.11 1.91 7.88
N ILE A 6 5.88 0.72 7.34
CA ILE A 6 6.87 -0.01 6.53
C ILE A 6 6.31 -0.19 5.11
N GLU A 7 6.98 0.40 4.12
CA GLU A 7 6.64 0.26 2.69
C GLU A 7 7.88 -0.11 1.89
N ALA A 8 7.87 -1.26 1.20
CA ALA A 8 9.03 -1.78 0.47
C ALA A 8 9.01 -1.46 -1.04
N GLY A 9 8.00 -0.75 -1.52
CA GLY A 9 7.90 -0.31 -2.91
C GLY A 9 8.95 0.74 -3.27
N ARG A 10 9.54 0.62 -4.47
CA ARG A 10 10.47 1.63 -4.98
C ARG A 10 9.77 2.77 -5.69
N TYR A 11 8.64 2.49 -6.34
CA TYR A 11 7.88 3.43 -7.16
C TYR A 11 6.62 3.89 -6.44
N LEU A 12 6.20 5.11 -6.72
CA LEU A 12 4.98 5.71 -6.15
C LEU A 12 3.72 5.21 -6.89
N TYR A 13 3.49 3.89 -6.87
CA TYR A 13 2.26 3.30 -7.37
C TYR A 13 1.11 3.45 -6.35
N GLY A 14 -0.11 3.07 -6.78
CA GLY A 14 -1.31 3.25 -5.96
C GLY A 14 -1.22 2.76 -4.52
N GLY A 15 -0.46 1.68 -4.24
CA GLY A 15 -0.21 1.22 -2.87
C GLY A 15 0.59 2.22 -2.04
N ALA A 16 1.71 2.71 -2.57
CA ALA A 16 2.55 3.71 -1.92
C ALA A 16 1.83 5.06 -1.79
N GLN A 17 1.06 5.45 -2.82
CA GLN A 17 0.24 6.67 -2.78
C GLN A 17 -0.80 6.61 -1.64
N GLN A 18 -1.41 5.45 -1.37
CA GLN A 18 -2.31 5.27 -0.21
C GLN A 18 -1.59 5.49 1.12
N VAL A 19 -0.31 5.14 1.23
CA VAL A 19 0.50 5.41 2.43
C VAL A 19 0.72 6.90 2.61
N VAL A 20 1.02 7.64 1.53
CA VAL A 20 1.17 9.10 1.57
C VAL A 20 -0.11 9.76 2.07
N TRP A 21 -1.26 9.43 1.52
CA TRP A 21 -2.54 10.00 1.95
C TRP A 21 -2.89 9.63 3.39
N LEU A 22 -2.64 8.37 3.77
CA LEU A 22 -2.87 7.91 5.15
C LEU A 22 -2.02 8.70 6.15
N THR A 23 -0.73 8.83 5.89
CA THR A 23 0.20 9.53 6.79
C THR A 23 -0.13 11.03 6.90
N ARG A 24 -0.53 11.67 5.79
CA ARG A 24 -1.05 13.06 5.81
C ARG A 24 -2.29 13.17 6.68
N GLY A 25 -3.29 12.30 6.49
CA GLY A 25 -4.51 12.30 7.29
C GLY A 25 -4.28 12.01 8.77
N LEU A 26 -3.31 11.17 9.09
CA LEU A 26 -2.90 10.88 10.48
C LEU A 26 -2.16 12.07 11.10
N ALA A 27 -1.27 12.72 10.37
CA ALA A 27 -0.55 13.91 10.83
C ALA A 27 -1.51 15.06 11.18
N LEU A 28 -2.53 15.30 10.35
CA LEU A 28 -3.60 16.27 10.62
C LEU A 28 -4.40 15.97 11.91
N ARG A 29 -4.35 14.72 12.39
CA ARG A 29 -4.97 14.27 13.65
C ARG A 29 -3.99 14.20 14.82
N GLY A 30 -2.80 14.79 14.69
CA GLY A 30 -1.77 14.82 15.73
C GLY A 30 -1.01 13.51 15.94
N VAL A 31 -1.09 12.57 14.98
CA VAL A 31 -0.32 11.32 15.03
C VAL A 31 1.07 11.56 14.45
N GLN A 32 2.10 11.18 15.20
CA GLN A 32 3.47 11.19 14.69
C GLN A 32 3.70 9.98 13.79
N ASN A 33 4.20 10.22 12.59
CA ASN A 33 4.45 9.16 11.61
C ASN A 33 5.95 9.02 11.30
N VAL A 34 6.44 7.79 11.30
CA VAL A 34 7.77 7.42 10.82
C VAL A 34 7.60 6.47 9.64
N LEU A 35 8.19 6.77 8.50
CA LEU A 35 8.17 5.92 7.32
C LEU A 35 9.50 5.22 7.12
N VAL A 36 9.49 3.90 7.14
CA VAL A 36 10.64 3.06 6.77
C VAL A 36 10.44 2.56 5.35
N CYS A 37 11.35 2.92 4.46
CA CYS A 37 11.29 2.59 3.04
C CYS A 37 12.68 2.28 2.46
N PRO A 38 12.75 1.65 1.25
CA PRO A 38 14.02 1.38 0.61
C PRO A 38 14.80 2.66 0.27
N ASN A 39 16.14 2.55 0.27
CA ASN A 39 16.99 3.62 -0.25
C ASN A 39 16.60 3.97 -1.70
N GLY A 40 16.42 5.26 -1.98
CA GLY A 40 16.06 5.77 -3.30
C GLY A 40 14.62 5.46 -3.74
N SER A 41 13.72 5.13 -2.83
CA SER A 41 12.29 4.97 -3.15
C SER A 41 11.60 6.33 -3.31
N GLU A 42 10.70 6.44 -4.29
CA GLU A 42 9.94 7.66 -4.59
C GLU A 42 9.03 8.11 -3.43
N ILE A 43 8.55 7.17 -2.63
CA ILE A 43 7.69 7.49 -1.47
C ILE A 43 8.42 8.34 -0.43
N ALA A 44 9.76 8.23 -0.36
CA ALA A 44 10.55 9.00 0.59
C ALA A 44 10.38 10.52 0.39
N GLY A 45 10.42 10.98 -0.88
CA GLY A 45 10.16 12.38 -1.22
C GLY A 45 8.68 12.75 -1.10
N ALA A 46 7.78 11.89 -1.60
CA ALA A 46 6.35 12.18 -1.62
C ALA A 46 5.70 12.32 -0.22
N ALA A 47 6.29 11.70 0.80
CA ALA A 47 5.78 11.74 2.18
C ALA A 47 6.60 12.64 3.11
N ALA A 48 7.71 13.23 2.66
CA ALA A 48 8.69 13.93 3.50
C ALA A 48 8.08 15.06 4.37
N ASP A 49 7.04 15.73 3.89
CA ASP A 49 6.40 16.85 4.59
C ASP A 49 5.59 16.41 5.83
N THR A 50 5.20 15.14 5.90
CA THR A 50 4.26 14.65 6.92
C THR A 50 4.79 13.49 7.76
N VAL A 51 5.98 12.96 7.40
CA VAL A 51 6.58 11.83 8.10
C VAL A 51 8.09 12.03 8.31
N ARG A 52 8.62 11.46 9.38
CA ARG A 52 10.06 11.24 9.51
C ARG A 52 10.47 10.03 8.69
N VAL A 53 11.26 10.23 7.64
CA VAL A 53 11.71 9.16 6.75
C VAL A 53 12.96 8.47 7.30
N ARG A 54 12.95 7.15 7.31
CA ARG A 54 14.08 6.26 7.65
C ARG A 54 14.32 5.32 6.47
N MET A 55 15.31 5.62 5.66
CA MET A 55 15.70 4.77 4.54
C MET A 55 16.54 3.59 5.00
N VAL A 56 16.27 2.41 4.47
CA VAL A 56 16.98 1.17 4.80
C VAL A 56 17.12 0.27 3.58
N THR A 57 18.21 -0.50 3.53
CA THR A 57 18.38 -1.50 2.48
C THR A 57 17.34 -2.61 2.63
N MET A 58 16.55 -2.85 1.58
CA MET A 58 15.58 -3.94 1.46
C MET A 58 15.86 -4.72 0.17
N LYS A 59 16.30 -5.99 0.30
CA LYS A 59 16.69 -6.85 -0.83
C LYS A 59 15.62 -7.86 -1.26
N GLY A 60 14.40 -7.74 -0.73
CA GLY A 60 13.26 -8.61 -1.04
C GLY A 60 13.10 -9.80 -0.10
N ASP A 61 12.46 -10.87 -0.60
CA ASP A 61 11.94 -11.98 0.21
C ASP A 61 13.02 -12.85 0.90
N LEU A 62 14.28 -12.75 0.50
CA LEU A 62 15.39 -13.51 1.09
C LEU A 62 16.29 -12.67 2.00
N ASP A 63 15.91 -11.43 2.31
CA ASP A 63 16.74 -10.51 3.11
C ASP A 63 16.55 -10.72 4.62
N LEU A 64 17.01 -11.83 5.16
CA LEU A 64 16.91 -12.14 6.60
C LEU A 64 17.51 -11.03 7.49
N ARG A 65 18.53 -10.30 6.98
CA ARG A 65 19.14 -9.18 7.72
C ARG A 65 18.19 -7.98 7.85
N LEU A 66 17.09 -7.95 7.11
CA LEU A 66 16.07 -6.90 7.24
C LEU A 66 15.43 -6.92 8.63
N VAL A 67 15.24 -8.09 9.25
CA VAL A 67 14.71 -8.20 10.61
C VAL A 67 15.55 -7.38 11.58
N SER A 68 16.88 -7.57 11.60
CA SER A 68 17.76 -6.86 12.54
C SER A 68 17.80 -5.35 12.27
N ARG A 69 17.78 -4.94 10.99
CA ARG A 69 17.73 -3.53 10.62
C ARG A 69 16.42 -2.87 11.06
N LEU A 70 15.29 -3.53 10.86
CA LEU A 70 13.98 -3.04 11.30
C LEU A 70 13.88 -3.02 12.83
N THR A 71 14.33 -4.06 13.53
CA THR A 71 14.33 -4.11 15.00
C THR A 71 15.16 -2.95 15.60
N LYS A 72 16.31 -2.63 14.99
CA LYS A 72 17.11 -1.47 15.41
C LYS A 72 16.31 -0.17 15.27
N ILE A 73 15.69 0.08 14.11
CA ILE A 73 14.89 1.28 13.86
C ILE A 73 13.69 1.35 14.84
N ILE A 74 12.99 0.24 15.06
CA ILE A 74 11.86 0.17 15.99
C ILE A 74 12.28 0.56 17.41
N ARG A 75 13.44 0.06 17.88
CA ARG A 75 13.97 0.39 19.21
C ARG A 75 14.39 1.87 19.33
N GLU A 76 14.95 2.45 18.27
CA GLU A 76 15.31 3.87 18.22
C GLU A 76 14.09 4.78 18.19
N GLU A 77 13.10 4.45 17.36
CA GLU A 77 11.91 5.28 17.16
C GLU A 77 10.85 5.10 18.26
N LYS A 78 10.81 3.96 18.94
CA LYS A 78 9.86 3.60 20.01
C LYS A 78 8.41 3.88 19.59
N PRO A 79 7.90 3.28 18.50
CA PRO A 79 6.53 3.50 18.07
C PRO A 79 5.54 2.78 18.99
N ASP A 80 4.32 3.31 19.06
CA ASP A 80 3.19 2.67 19.74
C ASP A 80 2.54 1.58 18.87
N LEU A 81 2.70 1.68 17.55
CA LEU A 81 2.12 0.77 16.55
C LEU A 81 3.04 0.66 15.33
N ILE A 82 3.14 -0.53 14.76
CA ILE A 82 3.77 -0.77 13.47
C ILE A 82 2.69 -1.07 12.44
N HIS A 83 2.72 -0.38 11.30
CA HIS A 83 1.81 -0.61 10.18
C HIS A 83 2.59 -0.99 8.91
N ILE A 84 2.43 -2.23 8.47
CA ILE A 84 3.09 -2.76 7.29
C ILE A 84 2.17 -2.65 6.08
N HIS A 85 2.66 -2.05 4.99
CA HIS A 85 1.85 -1.73 3.80
C HIS A 85 2.18 -2.57 2.58
N SER A 86 3.34 -3.21 2.55
CA SER A 86 3.82 -3.94 1.37
C SER A 86 4.24 -5.36 1.70
N ARG A 87 4.38 -6.14 0.63
CA ARG A 87 4.90 -7.51 0.61
C ARG A 87 6.43 -7.50 0.38
N ARG A 88 6.95 -8.44 -0.36
CA ARG A 88 8.37 -8.58 -0.73
C ARG A 88 9.27 -8.73 0.50
N GLY A 89 8.90 -9.62 1.39
CA GLY A 89 9.62 -9.86 2.63
C GLY A 89 9.34 -8.84 3.74
N ALA A 90 8.97 -7.61 3.43
CA ALA A 90 8.66 -6.61 4.45
C ALA A 90 7.48 -7.03 5.33
N ASP A 91 6.48 -7.72 4.77
CA ASP A 91 5.39 -8.29 5.53
C ASP A 91 5.90 -9.33 6.56
N VAL A 92 6.68 -10.31 6.18
CA VAL A 92 7.17 -11.33 7.11
C VAL A 92 8.23 -10.76 8.06
N PHE A 93 9.28 -10.13 7.53
CA PHE A 93 10.39 -9.64 8.34
C PHE A 93 10.02 -8.45 9.22
N GLY A 94 9.12 -7.59 8.75
CA GLY A 94 8.56 -6.50 9.56
C GLY A 94 7.72 -7.03 10.72
N GLY A 95 6.88 -8.04 10.48
CA GLY A 95 6.10 -8.69 11.52
C GLY A 95 6.98 -9.40 12.57
N ILE A 96 8.04 -10.09 12.13
CA ILE A 96 9.03 -10.69 13.05
C ILE A 96 9.73 -9.60 13.88
N ALA A 97 10.16 -8.51 13.24
CA ALA A 97 10.83 -7.40 13.94
C ALA A 97 9.90 -6.73 14.97
N ALA A 98 8.62 -6.55 14.63
CA ALA A 98 7.59 -6.04 15.53
C ALA A 98 7.41 -6.95 16.75
N SER A 99 7.27 -8.25 16.51
CA SER A 99 7.14 -9.27 17.57
C SER A 99 8.36 -9.30 18.50
N TRP A 100 9.59 -9.21 17.97
CA TRP A 100 10.82 -9.16 18.76
C TRP A 100 10.95 -7.88 19.57
N ALA A 101 10.35 -6.80 19.09
CA ALA A 101 10.34 -5.52 19.80
C ALA A 101 9.16 -5.39 20.78
N GLY A 102 8.23 -6.32 20.80
CA GLY A 102 7.02 -6.26 21.64
C GLY A 102 6.06 -5.13 21.28
N VAL A 103 6.04 -4.70 19.99
CA VAL A 103 5.21 -3.59 19.51
C VAL A 103 4.04 -4.15 18.72
N PRO A 104 2.79 -3.72 18.99
CA PRO A 104 1.61 -4.11 18.19
C PRO A 104 1.82 -3.86 16.70
N CYS A 105 1.31 -4.78 15.87
CA CYS A 105 1.54 -4.75 14.42
C CYS A 105 0.26 -4.98 13.63
N VAL A 106 0.02 -4.12 12.65
CA VAL A 106 -1.07 -4.30 11.66
C VAL A 106 -0.50 -4.42 10.25
N LEU A 107 -1.16 -5.20 9.42
CA LEU A 107 -0.81 -5.42 8.03
C LEU A 107 -1.91 -4.90 7.11
N SER A 108 -1.57 -4.10 6.10
CA SER A 108 -2.47 -3.78 4.99
C SER A 108 -2.31 -4.79 3.86
N ARG A 109 -3.39 -5.50 3.53
CA ARG A 109 -3.47 -6.44 2.41
C ARG A 109 -4.24 -5.83 1.24
N ARG A 110 -3.55 -5.61 0.11
CA ARG A 110 -4.10 -4.92 -1.07
C ARG A 110 -4.25 -5.83 -2.30
N VAL A 111 -3.98 -7.11 -2.15
CA VAL A 111 -4.05 -8.10 -3.23
C VAL A 111 -4.77 -9.35 -2.77
N ASP A 112 -5.46 -10.00 -3.69
CA ASP A 112 -6.30 -11.18 -3.48
C ASP A 112 -5.58 -12.52 -3.69
N ASN A 113 -4.28 -12.50 -3.98
CA ASN A 113 -3.51 -13.72 -4.19
C ASN A 113 -3.66 -14.67 -2.99
N ARG A 114 -4.05 -15.89 -3.25
CA ARG A 114 -4.07 -16.95 -2.25
C ARG A 114 -2.64 -17.27 -1.79
N GLU A 115 -2.47 -17.44 -0.51
CA GLU A 115 -1.23 -17.92 0.09
C GLU A 115 -1.36 -19.41 0.44
N PRO A 116 -0.26 -20.17 0.45
CA PRO A 116 -0.31 -21.59 0.83
C PRO A 116 -0.89 -21.74 2.23
N ARG A 117 -1.87 -22.62 2.40
CA ARG A 117 -2.60 -22.79 3.66
C ARG A 117 -1.68 -23.11 4.86
N TRP A 118 -0.57 -23.78 4.62
CA TRP A 118 0.41 -24.09 5.67
C TRP A 118 1.18 -22.87 6.19
N SER A 119 1.39 -21.84 5.35
CA SER A 119 2.11 -20.62 5.73
C SER A 119 1.23 -19.58 6.41
N VAL A 120 -0.08 -19.62 6.17
CA VAL A 120 -1.04 -18.62 6.68
C VAL A 120 -1.03 -18.54 8.21
N PRO A 121 -1.14 -19.63 8.99
CA PRO A 121 -1.14 -19.54 10.44
C PRO A 121 0.14 -18.94 11.00
N LEU A 122 1.30 -19.29 10.43
CA LEU A 122 2.60 -18.78 10.86
C LEU A 122 2.73 -17.30 10.59
N LYS A 123 2.38 -16.86 9.37
CA LYS A 123 2.49 -15.47 8.94
C LYS A 123 1.52 -14.55 9.70
N TYR A 124 0.24 -14.93 9.77
CA TYR A 124 -0.79 -14.05 10.33
C TYR A 124 -0.84 -14.04 11.87
N ARG A 125 -0.04 -14.88 12.55
CA ARG A 125 0.25 -14.73 13.99
C ARG A 125 1.06 -13.49 14.30
N LEU A 126 1.83 -12.99 13.35
CA LEU A 126 2.68 -11.80 13.50
C LEU A 126 1.89 -10.49 13.59
N TYR A 127 0.58 -10.52 13.35
CA TYR A 127 -0.24 -9.32 13.28
C TYR A 127 -1.41 -9.38 14.25
N ASP A 128 -1.69 -8.26 14.89
CA ASP A 128 -2.88 -8.08 15.72
C ASP A 128 -4.13 -7.92 14.85
N LYS A 129 -4.02 -7.15 13.76
CA LYS A 129 -5.08 -6.95 12.77
C LYS A 129 -4.53 -6.94 11.35
N VAL A 130 -5.40 -7.28 10.40
CA VAL A 130 -5.12 -7.27 8.96
C VAL A 130 -6.17 -6.40 8.29
N ILE A 131 -5.74 -5.26 7.78
CA ILE A 131 -6.59 -4.34 7.03
C ILE A 131 -6.66 -4.83 5.58
N VAL A 132 -7.87 -4.99 5.06
CA VAL A 132 -8.12 -5.38 3.67
C VAL A 132 -8.88 -4.27 2.94
N ILE A 133 -8.51 -4.02 1.67
CA ILE A 133 -9.12 -2.92 0.90
C ILE A 133 -10.47 -3.28 0.27
N SER A 134 -10.90 -4.53 0.37
CA SER A 134 -12.21 -4.97 -0.10
C SER A 134 -12.69 -6.21 0.66
N GLU A 135 -13.99 -6.43 0.69
CA GLU A 135 -14.58 -7.65 1.26
C GLU A 135 -14.13 -8.92 0.52
N ALA A 136 -13.92 -8.83 -0.80
CA ALA A 136 -13.43 -9.96 -1.58
C ALA A 136 -12.06 -10.44 -1.09
N ILE A 137 -11.13 -9.52 -0.79
CA ILE A 137 -9.83 -9.87 -0.20
C ILE A 137 -10.03 -10.46 1.21
N GLY A 138 -10.95 -9.90 2.00
CA GLY A 138 -11.30 -10.43 3.32
C GLY A 138 -11.82 -11.86 3.24
N HIS A 139 -12.70 -12.16 2.28
CA HIS A 139 -13.18 -13.52 2.04
C HIS A 139 -12.05 -14.50 1.67
N VAL A 140 -11.13 -14.08 0.80
CA VAL A 140 -9.96 -14.90 0.43
C VAL A 140 -9.11 -15.22 1.66
N LEU A 141 -8.82 -14.24 2.52
CA LEU A 141 -8.00 -14.46 3.72
C LEU A 141 -8.71 -15.41 4.71
N ARG A 142 -9.98 -15.18 4.98
CA ARG A 142 -10.78 -16.07 5.85
C ARG A 142 -10.86 -17.49 5.31
N SER A 143 -11.03 -17.67 4.00
CA SER A 143 -11.03 -18.99 3.36
C SER A 143 -9.67 -19.69 3.42
N CYS A 144 -8.58 -18.93 3.57
CA CYS A 144 -7.24 -19.48 3.80
C CYS A 144 -6.94 -19.78 5.28
N GLY A 145 -7.86 -19.47 6.21
CA GLY A 145 -7.72 -19.76 7.63
C GLY A 145 -7.26 -18.58 8.50
N VAL A 146 -7.30 -17.34 8.00
CA VAL A 146 -7.08 -16.17 8.85
C VAL A 146 -8.32 -15.95 9.71
N PRO A 147 -8.19 -15.83 11.05
CA PRO A 147 -9.32 -15.59 11.94
C PRO A 147 -10.12 -14.35 11.54
N ALA A 148 -11.46 -14.46 11.54
CA ALA A 148 -12.35 -13.40 11.07
C ALA A 148 -12.19 -12.10 11.86
N GLU A 149 -11.98 -12.19 13.16
CA GLU A 149 -11.77 -11.08 14.08
C GLU A 149 -10.48 -10.29 13.82
N LYS A 150 -9.53 -10.87 13.10
CA LYS A 150 -8.30 -10.18 12.67
C LYS A 150 -8.50 -9.36 11.40
N VAL A 151 -9.48 -9.69 10.57
CA VAL A 151 -9.67 -9.11 9.24
C VAL A 151 -10.61 -7.93 9.30
N ILE A 152 -10.10 -6.72 9.01
CA ILE A 152 -10.87 -5.49 9.05
C ILE A 152 -10.91 -4.87 7.65
N PRO A 153 -12.08 -4.72 7.02
CA PRO A 153 -12.21 -4.04 5.74
C PRO A 153 -12.11 -2.53 5.92
N VAL A 154 -11.11 -1.93 5.25
CA VAL A 154 -10.96 -0.47 5.12
C VAL A 154 -10.63 -0.18 3.67
N ARG A 155 -11.57 0.45 2.96
CA ARG A 155 -11.40 0.76 1.54
C ARG A 155 -10.28 1.78 1.31
N SER A 156 -9.64 1.68 0.13
CA SER A 156 -8.74 2.73 -0.35
C SER A 156 -9.51 4.03 -0.56
N ALA A 157 -8.85 5.13 -0.32
CA ALA A 157 -9.40 6.48 -0.48
C ALA A 157 -8.56 7.29 -1.47
N VAL A 158 -9.13 8.36 -1.96
CA VAL A 158 -8.45 9.40 -2.73
C VAL A 158 -8.68 10.76 -2.08
N ASP A 159 -7.79 11.69 -2.31
CA ASP A 159 -8.00 13.07 -1.93
C ASP A 159 -8.97 13.70 -2.96
N ALA A 160 -10.27 13.65 -2.63
CA ALA A 160 -11.30 14.14 -3.54
C ALA A 160 -11.13 15.62 -3.88
N ALA A 161 -10.71 16.44 -2.93
CA ALA A 161 -10.51 17.87 -3.14
C ALA A 161 -9.41 18.16 -4.18
N PHE A 162 -8.38 17.32 -4.25
CA PHE A 162 -7.32 17.41 -5.25
C PHE A 162 -7.84 17.13 -6.68
N TYR A 163 -8.85 16.27 -6.80
CA TYR A 163 -9.42 15.89 -8.09
C TYR A 163 -10.72 16.63 -8.43
N ASP A 164 -11.27 17.42 -7.50
CA ASP A 164 -12.48 18.22 -7.70
C ASP A 164 -12.13 19.54 -8.41
N CYS A 165 -11.69 19.41 -9.64
CA CYS A 165 -11.40 20.53 -10.52
C CYS A 165 -12.33 20.45 -11.76
N PRO A 166 -12.79 21.60 -12.29
CA PRO A 166 -13.57 21.62 -13.52
C PRO A 166 -12.81 20.95 -14.67
N ALA A 167 -13.50 20.09 -15.42
CA ALA A 167 -12.90 19.46 -16.59
C ALA A 167 -12.69 20.51 -17.69
N ASP A 168 -11.45 20.70 -18.12
CA ASP A 168 -11.12 21.50 -19.30
C ASP A 168 -11.29 20.66 -20.57
N LYS A 169 -12.53 20.64 -21.08
CA LYS A 169 -12.87 19.91 -22.31
C LYS A 169 -12.13 20.47 -23.53
N GLY A 170 -11.95 21.80 -23.58
CA GLY A 170 -11.28 22.46 -24.70
C GLY A 170 -9.81 22.05 -24.79
N TRP A 171 -9.10 22.08 -23.67
CA TRP A 171 -7.74 21.56 -23.59
C TRP A 171 -7.66 20.09 -24.00
N PHE A 172 -8.54 19.24 -23.45
CA PHE A 172 -8.52 17.82 -23.72
C PHE A 172 -8.73 17.51 -25.21
N GLN A 173 -9.71 18.19 -25.86
CA GLN A 173 -9.97 18.02 -27.29
C GLN A 173 -8.79 18.52 -28.15
N ALA A 174 -8.20 19.63 -27.80
CA ALA A 174 -7.05 20.17 -28.52
C ALA A 174 -5.80 19.29 -28.38
N GLU A 175 -5.47 18.84 -27.16
CA GLU A 175 -4.31 17.99 -26.87
C GLU A 175 -4.37 16.66 -27.61
N PHE A 176 -5.54 16.02 -27.60
CA PHE A 176 -5.73 14.69 -28.22
C PHE A 176 -6.30 14.78 -29.64
N LYS A 177 -6.48 16.00 -30.20
CA LYS A 177 -7.04 16.23 -31.55
C LYS A 177 -8.37 15.53 -31.79
N LEU A 178 -9.27 15.60 -30.80
CA LEU A 178 -10.56 14.91 -30.82
C LEU A 178 -11.65 15.84 -31.38
N PRO A 179 -12.56 15.29 -32.22
CA PRO A 179 -13.76 16.01 -32.64
C PRO A 179 -14.66 16.37 -31.43
N SER A 180 -15.37 17.50 -31.54
CA SER A 180 -16.18 18.04 -30.43
C SER A 180 -17.47 17.24 -30.18
N ASP A 181 -17.92 16.49 -31.16
CA ASP A 181 -19.18 15.74 -31.22
C ASP A 181 -19.02 14.22 -31.02
N GLU A 182 -17.79 13.74 -30.87
CA GLU A 182 -17.53 12.31 -30.67
C GLU A 182 -17.47 11.91 -29.21
N VAL A 183 -17.88 10.67 -28.93
CA VAL A 183 -17.75 10.05 -27.61
C VAL A 183 -16.34 9.49 -27.44
N THR A 184 -15.62 10.00 -26.46
CA THR A 184 -14.25 9.53 -26.15
C THR A 184 -14.27 8.51 -25.05
N LEU A 185 -13.68 7.34 -25.28
CA LEU A 185 -13.47 6.30 -24.28
C LEU A 185 -12.01 6.32 -23.82
N GLY A 186 -11.77 6.61 -22.55
CA GLY A 186 -10.43 6.64 -21.96
C GLY A 186 -10.14 5.42 -21.07
N VAL A 187 -9.00 4.76 -21.31
CA VAL A 187 -8.48 3.70 -20.42
C VAL A 187 -7.13 4.12 -19.88
N ILE A 188 -7.08 4.40 -18.57
CA ILE A 188 -5.85 4.81 -17.90
C ILE A 188 -5.31 3.66 -17.05
N GLY A 189 -4.12 3.17 -17.38
CA GLY A 189 -3.50 2.08 -16.63
C GLY A 189 -2.19 1.61 -17.27
N GLN A 190 -1.46 0.76 -16.53
CA GLN A 190 -0.28 0.10 -17.10
C GLN A 190 -0.70 -0.85 -18.23
N LEU A 191 0.07 -0.92 -19.31
CA LEU A 191 -0.15 -1.85 -20.42
C LEU A 191 0.28 -3.27 -20.04
N ILE A 192 -0.49 -3.89 -19.16
CA ILE A 192 -0.28 -5.27 -18.69
C ILE A 192 -1.58 -6.07 -18.81
N PRO A 193 -1.52 -7.39 -19.04
CA PRO A 193 -2.70 -8.23 -19.34
C PRO A 193 -3.84 -8.08 -18.31
N ARG A 194 -3.54 -8.02 -17.02
CA ARG A 194 -4.56 -7.91 -15.96
C ARG A 194 -5.33 -6.58 -15.94
N LYS A 195 -4.90 -5.55 -16.72
CA LYS A 195 -5.61 -4.26 -16.84
C LYS A 195 -6.70 -4.29 -17.91
N GLY A 196 -6.73 -5.33 -18.72
CA GLY A 196 -7.87 -5.63 -19.55
C GLY A 196 -8.05 -4.76 -20.81
N HIS A 197 -7.04 -3.94 -21.20
CA HIS A 197 -7.11 -3.09 -22.40
C HIS A 197 -7.57 -3.88 -23.64
N ARG A 198 -7.07 -5.11 -23.78
CA ARG A 198 -7.44 -6.00 -24.88
C ARG A 198 -8.95 -6.23 -24.94
N TYR A 199 -9.61 -6.48 -23.80
CA TYR A 199 -11.04 -6.76 -23.77
C TYR A 199 -11.89 -5.55 -24.21
N LEU A 200 -11.41 -4.33 -23.96
CA LEU A 200 -12.08 -3.14 -24.48
C LEU A 200 -11.93 -3.09 -26.02
N LEU A 201 -10.72 -3.30 -26.54
CA LEU A 201 -10.47 -3.27 -27.98
C LEU A 201 -11.26 -4.36 -28.73
N ASP A 202 -11.40 -5.54 -28.12
CA ASP A 202 -12.13 -6.67 -28.71
C ASP A 202 -13.67 -6.40 -28.85
N VAL A 203 -14.22 -5.41 -28.17
CA VAL A 203 -15.67 -5.08 -28.19
C VAL A 203 -15.98 -3.75 -28.89
N LEU A 204 -14.98 -3.00 -29.29
CA LEU A 204 -15.18 -1.80 -30.08
C LEU A 204 -15.44 -2.19 -31.54
N PRO A 205 -16.40 -1.54 -32.21
CA PRO A 205 -16.59 -1.72 -33.68
C PRO A 205 -15.34 -1.23 -34.42
N ASP A 206 -15.12 -1.78 -35.62
CA ASP A 206 -14.04 -1.39 -36.55
C ASP A 206 -14.17 0.08 -37.00
#